data_47c6751aed0fd6df82d93af886ee17cd
#
_entry.id   47c6751aed0fd6df82d93af886ee17cd
#
_cell.length_a   1.000
_cell.length_b   1.000
_cell.length_c   1.000
_cell.angle_alpha   90.00
_cell.angle_beta   90.00
_cell.angle_gamma   90.00
#
_symmetry.space_group_name_H-M   'P 1'
#
loop_
_entity.id
_entity.type
_entity.pdbx_description
1 polymer ?
#
loop_
_entity_poly.entity_id
_entity_poly.type
_entity_poly.pdbx_seq_one_letter_code
_entity_poly.pdbx_strand_id
1 'polypeptide(L)'
;SNRKQIAEKVNVVSADQIKLQRPANGADLVGLTPGVRIQKSQGGGGSPVIRGFEANRLLLVMDGVRMNNAIYRSGHLQNAITINPNNIERVEVIFGSSSVGYGSDALGGVIHYYTRTPLINSEKKISTQFSSDFSYADNASINSFSTEVSFKKWASLTSVSHSSFGEIRMGKNRQHGYEEWGLTPFYSANTR
;
A
#
# COMPACT_ATOMS: atom_id res chain seq x y z
N SER A 1 -22.89 -5.48 2.70
CA SER A 1 -23.53 -5.40 1.38
C SER A 1 -23.12 -6.61 0.54
N ASN A 2 -24.09 -7.24 -0.08
CA ASN A 2 -23.88 -8.49 -0.82
C ASN A 2 -23.13 -8.19 -2.12
N ARG A 3 -21.86 -8.63 -2.24
CA ARG A 3 -21.00 -8.44 -3.42
C ARG A 3 -21.63 -8.89 -4.75
N LYS A 4 -22.62 -9.79 -4.69
CA LYS A 4 -23.31 -10.32 -5.89
C LYS A 4 -24.29 -9.34 -6.53
N GLN A 5 -24.59 -8.23 -5.89
CA GLN A 5 -25.57 -7.23 -6.38
C GLN A 5 -24.92 -5.98 -6.98
N ILE A 6 -23.60 -5.86 -6.94
CA ILE A 6 -22.88 -4.73 -7.52
C ILE A 6 -22.50 -5.13 -8.95
N ALA A 7 -23.04 -4.45 -9.96
CA ALA A 7 -22.71 -4.65 -11.37
C ALA A 7 -21.25 -4.30 -11.72
N GLU A 8 -20.50 -3.84 -10.74
CA GLU A 8 -19.16 -3.27 -10.86
C GLU A 8 -18.11 -4.23 -10.32
N LYS A 9 -16.99 -4.33 -11.04
CA LYS A 9 -15.87 -5.16 -10.60
C LYS A 9 -15.11 -4.46 -9.48
N VAL A 10 -15.39 -4.84 -8.23
CA VAL A 10 -14.65 -4.42 -7.04
C VAL A 10 -13.83 -5.60 -6.54
N ASN A 11 -12.52 -5.42 -6.45
CA ASN A 11 -11.64 -6.36 -5.79
C ASN A 11 -11.32 -5.85 -4.38
N VAL A 12 -11.34 -6.74 -3.41
CA VAL A 12 -11.09 -6.39 -2.01
C VAL A 12 -9.94 -7.23 -1.49
N VAL A 13 -8.95 -6.57 -0.91
CA VAL A 13 -7.90 -7.19 -0.10
C VAL A 13 -8.32 -7.09 1.36
N SER A 14 -8.54 -8.22 2.01
CA SER A 14 -9.01 -8.27 3.40
C SER A 14 -7.85 -8.16 4.41
N ALA A 15 -8.19 -7.87 5.69
CA ALA A 15 -7.24 -7.85 6.79
C ALA A 15 -6.43 -9.16 6.92
N ASP A 16 -7.06 -10.31 6.68
CA ASP A 16 -6.38 -11.61 6.77
C ASP A 16 -5.34 -11.79 5.65
N GLN A 17 -5.67 -11.34 4.43
CA GLN A 17 -4.71 -11.32 3.32
C GLN A 17 -3.54 -10.37 3.60
N ILE A 18 -3.81 -9.20 4.17
CA ILE A 18 -2.78 -8.24 4.56
C ILE A 18 -1.82 -8.87 5.58
N LYS A 19 -2.36 -9.51 6.61
CA LYS A 19 -1.57 -10.19 7.65
C LYS A 19 -0.73 -11.34 7.11
N LEU A 20 -1.28 -12.11 6.16
CA LEU A 20 -0.60 -13.26 5.56
C LEU A 20 0.54 -12.82 4.63
N GLN A 21 0.29 -11.84 3.78
CA GLN A 21 1.22 -11.42 2.73
C GLN A 21 2.25 -10.37 3.19
N ARG A 22 1.99 -9.67 4.30
CA ARG A 22 2.88 -8.67 4.91
C ARG A 22 3.47 -7.68 3.89
N PRO A 23 2.64 -6.94 3.15
CA PRO A 23 3.13 -5.96 2.19
C PRO A 23 3.95 -4.87 2.89
N ALA A 24 5.01 -4.39 2.24
CA ALA A 24 5.95 -3.44 2.83
C ALA A 24 5.36 -2.03 2.97
N ASN A 25 4.45 -1.65 2.07
CA ASN A 25 3.80 -0.34 2.05
C ASN A 25 2.42 -0.42 1.37
N GLY A 26 1.71 0.70 1.31
CA GLY A 26 0.37 0.74 0.72
C GLY A 26 0.34 0.45 -0.78
N ALA A 27 1.41 0.72 -1.52
CA ALA A 27 1.47 0.35 -2.94
C ALA A 27 1.59 -1.17 -3.10
N ASP A 28 2.47 -1.82 -2.32
CA ASP A 28 2.59 -3.27 -2.31
C ASP A 28 1.30 -3.96 -1.88
N LEU A 29 0.59 -3.36 -0.93
CA LEU A 29 -0.72 -3.82 -0.48
C LEU A 29 -1.74 -3.85 -1.64
N VAL A 30 -1.80 -2.81 -2.46
CA VAL A 30 -2.67 -2.77 -3.63
C VAL A 30 -2.22 -3.78 -4.69
N GLY A 31 -0.94 -4.05 -4.79
CA GLY A 31 -0.37 -5.06 -5.68
C GLY A 31 -0.86 -6.49 -5.42
N LEU A 32 -1.43 -6.78 -4.24
CA LEU A 32 -2.10 -8.06 -3.97
C LEU A 32 -3.41 -8.21 -4.74
N THR A 33 -3.93 -7.13 -5.34
CA THR A 33 -5.17 -7.15 -6.10
C THR A 33 -4.94 -7.67 -7.52
N PRO A 34 -5.67 -8.67 -7.99
CA PRO A 34 -5.59 -9.13 -9.37
C PRO A 34 -5.87 -7.99 -10.37
N GLY A 35 -4.97 -7.82 -11.35
CA GLY A 35 -5.09 -6.78 -12.37
C GLY A 35 -4.47 -5.43 -11.98
N VAL A 36 -3.82 -5.35 -10.84
CA VAL A 36 -2.98 -4.22 -10.43
C VAL A 36 -1.51 -4.64 -10.53
N ARG A 37 -0.71 -3.79 -11.18
CA ARG A 37 0.74 -3.92 -11.24
C ARG A 37 1.37 -2.78 -10.46
N ILE A 38 2.44 -3.06 -9.74
CA ILE A 38 3.21 -2.02 -9.06
C ILE A 38 4.49 -1.76 -9.84
N GLN A 39 4.66 -0.52 -10.27
CA GLN A 39 5.90 -0.06 -10.87
C GLN A 39 6.83 0.45 -9.77
N LYS A 40 8.00 -0.18 -9.65
CA LYS A 40 9.01 0.17 -8.65
C LYS A 40 10.28 0.65 -9.36
N SER A 41 10.81 1.78 -8.91
CA SER A 41 12.10 2.32 -9.35
C SER A 41 13.16 2.26 -8.25
N GLN A 42 12.75 2.02 -7.01
CA GLN A 42 13.63 1.99 -5.83
C GLN A 42 13.02 1.14 -4.71
N GLY A 43 13.81 0.78 -3.70
CA GLY A 43 13.32 0.15 -2.47
C GLY A 43 12.32 1.08 -1.78
N GLY A 44 11.23 0.52 -1.24
CA GLY A 44 10.18 1.29 -0.60
C GLY A 44 9.32 2.14 -1.53
N GLY A 45 9.69 2.29 -2.80
CA GLY A 45 8.91 2.98 -3.81
C GLY A 45 7.85 2.07 -4.44
N GLY A 46 6.82 2.68 -5.02
CA GLY A 46 5.81 1.94 -5.77
C GLY A 46 4.68 2.82 -6.27
N SER A 47 4.38 2.70 -7.55
CA SER A 47 3.25 3.37 -8.18
C SER A 47 2.30 2.31 -8.73
N PRO A 48 1.03 2.30 -8.30
CA PRO A 48 0.05 1.36 -8.85
C PRO A 48 -0.30 1.71 -10.29
N VAL A 49 -0.40 0.67 -11.11
CA VAL A 49 -0.84 0.73 -12.51
C VAL A 49 -2.04 -0.20 -12.67
N ILE A 50 -3.16 0.34 -13.13
CA ILE A 50 -4.41 -0.39 -13.37
C ILE A 50 -4.76 -0.30 -14.84
N ARG A 51 -4.78 -1.43 -15.55
CA ARG A 51 -5.14 -1.49 -16.99
C ARG A 51 -4.37 -0.48 -17.86
N GLY A 52 -3.10 -0.22 -17.53
CA GLY A 52 -2.28 0.77 -18.24
C GLY A 52 -2.47 2.21 -17.78
N PHE A 53 -3.42 2.48 -16.88
CA PHE A 53 -3.57 3.79 -16.26
C PHE A 53 -2.69 3.89 -15.02
N GLU A 54 -2.00 4.99 -14.89
CA GLU A 54 -1.10 5.29 -13.78
C GLU A 54 -1.22 6.75 -13.34
N ALA A 55 -0.56 7.08 -12.25
CA ALA A 55 -0.39 8.42 -11.74
C ALA A 55 -1.72 9.16 -11.47
N ASN A 56 -1.91 10.31 -12.10
CA ASN A 56 -3.07 11.19 -11.90
C ASN A 56 -4.40 10.64 -12.46
N ARG A 57 -4.37 9.49 -13.13
CA ARG A 57 -5.57 8.81 -13.63
C ARG A 57 -6.15 7.78 -12.67
N LEU A 58 -5.45 7.54 -11.56
CA LEU A 58 -5.91 6.70 -10.46
C LEU A 58 -6.19 7.58 -9.24
N LEU A 59 -7.36 7.41 -8.67
CA LEU A 59 -7.74 8.12 -7.45
C LEU A 59 -7.41 7.27 -6.24
N LEU A 60 -6.62 7.83 -5.33
CA LEU A 60 -6.40 7.27 -3.99
C LEU A 60 -7.36 7.91 -3.00
N VAL A 61 -8.02 7.09 -2.21
CA VAL A 61 -8.94 7.52 -1.16
C VAL A 61 -8.59 6.80 0.14
N MET A 62 -8.60 7.50 1.26
CA MET A 62 -8.47 6.92 2.60
C MET A 62 -9.65 7.38 3.44
N ASP A 63 -10.46 6.45 3.92
CA ASP A 63 -11.66 6.71 4.73
C ASP A 63 -12.56 7.80 4.15
N GLY A 64 -12.72 7.81 2.83
CA GLY A 64 -13.53 8.81 2.11
C GLY A 64 -12.79 10.10 1.74
N VAL A 65 -11.57 10.30 2.22
CA VAL A 65 -10.76 11.49 1.90
C VAL A 65 -9.85 11.21 0.73
N ARG A 66 -9.86 12.08 -0.29
CA ARG A 66 -8.95 11.98 -1.43
C ARG A 66 -7.52 12.28 -1.02
N MET A 67 -6.60 11.41 -1.43
CA MET A 67 -5.17 11.53 -1.13
C MET A 67 -4.36 12.11 -2.28
N ASN A 68 -4.97 12.31 -3.44
CA ASN A 68 -4.28 12.85 -4.60
C ASN A 68 -3.94 14.32 -4.36
N ASN A 69 -2.68 14.61 -4.14
CA ASN A 69 -2.17 15.96 -3.97
C ASN A 69 -1.81 16.56 -5.33
N ALA A 70 -1.79 17.90 -5.43
CA ALA A 70 -1.39 18.62 -6.65
C ALA A 70 0.09 18.40 -7.04
N ILE A 71 0.90 17.88 -6.11
CA ILE A 71 2.33 17.66 -6.33
C ILE A 71 2.56 16.18 -6.68
N TYR A 72 2.76 15.92 -7.96
CA TYR A 72 3.16 14.61 -8.49
C TYR A 72 4.61 14.68 -8.98
N ARG A 73 5.48 13.90 -8.40
CA ARG A 73 6.83 13.76 -8.89
C ARG A 73 6.79 12.90 -10.16
N SER A 74 6.97 13.53 -11.32
CA SER A 74 6.95 12.87 -12.64
C SER A 74 5.70 12.01 -12.90
N GLY A 75 4.55 12.41 -12.33
CA GLY A 75 3.29 11.71 -12.51
C GLY A 75 3.08 10.46 -11.64
N HIS A 76 3.98 10.14 -10.72
CA HIS A 76 3.85 8.96 -9.87
C HIS A 76 3.09 9.24 -8.56
N LEU A 77 2.21 8.31 -8.17
CA LEU A 77 1.43 8.37 -6.94
C LEU A 77 2.29 7.94 -5.74
N GLN A 78 3.09 8.86 -5.21
CA GLN A 78 3.94 8.58 -4.04
C GLN A 78 3.15 8.41 -2.74
N ASN A 79 1.93 8.93 -2.67
CA ASN A 79 1.13 8.86 -1.45
C ASN A 79 0.79 7.43 -1.02
N ALA A 80 0.72 6.49 -1.97
CA ALA A 80 0.47 5.10 -1.65
C ALA A 80 1.57 4.47 -0.79
N ILE A 81 2.83 4.91 -0.93
CA ILE A 81 3.95 4.36 -0.15
C ILE A 81 3.97 4.81 1.31
N THR A 82 3.33 5.93 1.63
CA THR A 82 3.28 6.46 3.01
C THR A 82 2.28 5.70 3.89
N ILE A 83 1.44 4.87 3.29
CA ILE A 83 0.41 4.11 4.00
C ILE A 83 1.06 2.89 4.66
N ASN A 84 0.92 2.79 5.98
CA ASN A 84 1.32 1.61 6.73
C ASN A 84 0.24 0.53 6.63
N PRO A 85 0.53 -0.63 6.01
CA PRO A 85 -0.44 -1.72 5.85
C PRO A 85 -0.99 -2.26 7.17
N ASN A 86 -0.24 -2.18 8.26
CA ASN A 86 -0.67 -2.65 9.58
C ASN A 86 -1.84 -1.83 10.16
N ASN A 87 -2.06 -0.62 9.64
CA ASN A 87 -3.18 0.25 10.04
C ASN A 87 -4.40 0.08 9.15
N ILE A 88 -4.30 -0.73 8.10
CA ILE A 88 -5.38 -0.94 7.13
C ILE A 88 -6.20 -2.16 7.50
N GLU A 89 -7.52 -1.99 7.50
CA GLU A 89 -8.49 -3.07 7.67
C GLU A 89 -8.75 -3.80 6.35
N ARG A 90 -8.94 -3.04 5.27
CA ARG A 90 -9.12 -3.55 3.92
C ARG A 90 -8.78 -2.50 2.87
N VAL A 91 -8.54 -2.98 1.66
CA VAL A 91 -8.42 -2.12 0.47
C VAL A 91 -9.42 -2.58 -0.57
N GLU A 92 -10.11 -1.64 -1.18
CA GLU A 92 -11.03 -1.87 -2.28
C GLU A 92 -10.48 -1.23 -3.55
N VAL A 93 -10.35 -2.02 -4.60
CA VAL A 93 -9.95 -1.53 -5.92
C VAL A 93 -11.16 -1.59 -6.84
N ILE A 94 -11.61 -0.43 -7.27
CA ILE A 94 -12.80 -0.22 -8.09
C ILE A 94 -12.36 0.05 -9.51
N PHE A 95 -12.81 -0.78 -10.45
CA PHE A 95 -12.45 -0.70 -11.86
C PHE A 95 -13.61 -0.17 -12.69
N GLY A 96 -13.29 0.62 -13.71
CA GLY A 96 -14.24 0.98 -14.77
C GLY A 96 -15.11 2.18 -14.44
N SER A 97 -16.32 2.22 -15.03
CA SER A 97 -17.22 3.37 -15.02
C SER A 97 -17.75 3.79 -13.63
N SER A 98 -17.70 2.90 -12.66
CA SER A 98 -18.07 3.22 -11.27
C SER A 98 -17.13 4.20 -10.60
N SER A 99 -15.92 4.28 -11.10
CA SER A 99 -14.97 5.30 -10.65
C SER A 99 -15.45 6.73 -10.94
N VAL A 100 -16.33 6.92 -11.93
CA VAL A 100 -16.91 8.23 -12.29
C VAL A 100 -17.64 8.87 -11.12
N GLY A 101 -18.27 8.08 -10.25
CA GLY A 101 -18.91 8.59 -9.01
C GLY A 101 -17.94 9.27 -8.05
N TYR A 102 -16.64 9.01 -8.18
CA TYR A 102 -15.58 9.62 -7.39
C TYR A 102 -14.99 10.89 -8.03
N GLY A 103 -15.34 11.20 -9.29
CA GLY A 103 -14.93 12.41 -10.01
C GLY A 103 -13.93 12.17 -11.16
N SER A 104 -13.50 13.26 -11.79
CA SER A 104 -12.70 13.25 -13.01
C SER A 104 -11.34 12.56 -12.92
N ASP A 105 -10.74 12.53 -11.72
CA ASP A 105 -9.40 11.96 -11.50
C ASP A 105 -9.41 10.42 -11.45
N ALA A 106 -10.61 9.80 -11.44
CA ALA A 106 -10.79 8.37 -11.31
C ALA A 106 -10.93 7.63 -12.66
N LEU A 107 -10.34 8.15 -13.73
CA LEU A 107 -10.46 7.58 -15.10
C LEU A 107 -9.96 6.13 -15.21
N GLY A 108 -8.88 5.80 -14.52
CA GLY A 108 -8.30 4.45 -14.52
C GLY A 108 -8.87 3.53 -13.45
N GLY A 109 -9.41 4.11 -12.38
CA GLY A 109 -9.95 3.40 -11.23
C GLY A 109 -9.78 4.15 -9.93
N VAL A 110 -10.34 3.57 -8.86
CA VAL A 110 -10.22 4.07 -7.48
C VAL A 110 -9.58 3.01 -6.61
N ILE A 111 -8.64 3.42 -5.79
CA ILE A 111 -8.05 2.62 -4.73
C ILE A 111 -8.48 3.23 -3.40
N HIS A 112 -9.35 2.54 -2.68
CA HIS A 112 -9.91 3.00 -1.43
C HIS A 112 -9.34 2.19 -0.26
N TYR A 113 -8.57 2.83 0.59
CA TYR A 113 -8.04 2.29 1.83
C TYR A 113 -9.00 2.58 2.97
N TYR A 114 -9.29 1.57 3.76
CA TYR A 114 -10.08 1.68 4.98
C TYR A 114 -9.17 1.39 6.16
N THR A 115 -9.04 2.35 7.06
CA THR A 115 -8.24 2.18 8.26
C THR A 115 -8.95 1.32 9.30
N ARG A 116 -8.16 0.69 10.17
CA ARG A 116 -8.70 -0.09 11.31
C ARG A 116 -9.44 0.85 12.25
N THR A 117 -10.68 0.49 12.55
CA THR A 117 -11.51 1.23 13.51
C THR A 117 -11.47 0.49 14.85
N PRO A 118 -11.03 1.15 15.95
CA PRO A 118 -11.07 0.53 17.26
C PRO A 118 -12.50 0.29 17.71
N LEU A 119 -12.74 -0.88 18.29
CA LEU A 119 -14.09 -1.27 18.74
C LEU A 119 -14.30 -0.85 20.19
N ILE A 120 -15.44 -0.21 20.45
CA ILE A 120 -15.94 0.06 21.82
C ILE A 120 -16.27 -1.29 22.47
N ASN A 121 -15.81 -1.49 23.69
CA ASN A 121 -16.07 -2.71 24.44
C ASN A 121 -16.71 -2.38 25.81
N SER A 122 -17.61 -3.27 26.28
CA SER A 122 -18.24 -3.15 27.59
C SER A 122 -17.25 -3.20 28.75
N GLU A 123 -16.12 -3.87 28.55
CA GLU A 123 -15.02 -3.97 29.51
C GLU A 123 -13.81 -3.20 28.99
N LYS A 124 -12.99 -2.69 29.91
CA LYS A 124 -11.70 -2.10 29.57
C LYS A 124 -10.81 -3.17 28.95
N LYS A 125 -10.43 -2.98 27.70
CA LYS A 125 -9.51 -3.88 27.00
C LYS A 125 -8.34 -3.09 26.45
N ILE A 126 -7.13 -3.61 26.66
CA ILE A 126 -5.90 -3.08 26.07
C ILE A 126 -5.29 -4.20 25.24
N SER A 127 -5.03 -3.92 23.97
CA SER A 127 -4.36 -4.82 23.05
C SER A 127 -3.18 -4.11 22.43
N THR A 128 -2.02 -4.75 22.48
CA THR A 128 -0.78 -4.20 21.92
C THR A 128 -0.23 -5.18 20.88
N GLN A 129 0.19 -4.66 19.77
CA GLN A 129 0.80 -5.42 18.69
C GLN A 129 2.13 -4.78 18.29
N PHE A 130 3.15 -5.59 18.19
CA PHE A 130 4.44 -5.24 17.61
C PHE A 130 4.71 -6.12 16.40
N SER A 131 5.19 -5.53 15.32
CA SER A 131 5.70 -6.27 14.16
C SER A 131 7.05 -5.72 13.74
N SER A 132 7.94 -6.62 13.34
CA SER A 132 9.23 -6.30 12.77
C SER A 132 9.46 -7.21 11.57
N ASP A 133 9.62 -6.60 10.41
CA ASP A 133 9.82 -7.29 9.15
C ASP A 133 11.16 -6.84 8.56
N PHE A 134 11.94 -7.82 8.11
CA PHE A 134 13.23 -7.58 7.48
C PHE A 134 13.27 -8.25 6.11
N SER A 135 13.67 -7.51 5.09
CA SER A 135 13.88 -8.00 3.74
C SER A 135 15.35 -7.91 3.36
N TYR A 136 15.93 -9.06 3.03
CA TYR A 136 17.33 -9.13 2.62
C TYR A 136 17.56 -8.59 1.20
N ALA A 137 16.57 -8.68 0.32
CA ALA A 137 16.71 -8.34 -1.10
C ALA A 137 16.99 -6.83 -1.32
N ASP A 138 16.37 -6.00 -0.53
CA ASP A 138 16.46 -4.54 -0.57
C ASP A 138 16.95 -3.93 0.75
N ASN A 139 17.49 -4.78 1.62
CA ASN A 139 17.97 -4.41 2.96
C ASN A 139 16.96 -3.52 3.71
N ALA A 140 15.69 -3.89 3.61
CA ALA A 140 14.60 -3.15 4.22
C ALA A 140 14.31 -3.64 5.63
N SER A 141 14.03 -2.70 6.52
CA SER A 141 13.56 -2.97 7.89
C SER A 141 12.30 -2.16 8.14
N ILE A 142 11.22 -2.84 8.51
CA ILE A 142 9.92 -2.24 8.76
C ILE A 142 9.50 -2.64 10.17
N ASN A 143 9.39 -1.65 11.04
CA ASN A 143 8.99 -1.84 12.42
C ASN A 143 7.69 -1.09 12.67
N SER A 144 6.74 -1.75 13.31
CA SER A 144 5.44 -1.17 13.60
C SER A 144 4.99 -1.56 15.01
N PHE A 145 4.51 -0.59 15.74
CA PHE A 145 3.94 -0.75 17.08
C PHE A 145 2.55 -0.12 17.10
N SER A 146 1.57 -0.83 17.60
CA SER A 146 0.22 -0.31 17.76
C SER A 146 -0.37 -0.72 19.10
N THR A 147 -1.15 0.18 19.69
CA THR A 147 -1.90 -0.07 20.92
C THR A 147 -3.35 0.35 20.70
N GLU A 148 -4.25 -0.57 20.96
CA GLU A 148 -5.69 -0.33 20.97
C GLU A 148 -6.19 -0.36 22.41
N VAL A 149 -6.89 0.68 22.81
CA VAL A 149 -7.50 0.83 24.13
C VAL A 149 -8.99 1.02 23.94
N SER A 150 -9.78 0.17 24.58
CA SER A 150 -11.23 0.17 24.47
C SER A 150 -11.89 0.32 25.84
N PHE A 151 -12.96 1.12 25.87
CA PHE A 151 -13.81 1.33 27.03
C PHE A 151 -15.28 1.32 26.60
N LYS A 152 -16.22 1.43 27.59
CA LYS A 152 -17.67 1.43 27.34
C LYS A 152 -18.15 2.56 26.41
N LYS A 153 -17.47 3.72 26.42
CA LYS A 153 -17.92 4.93 25.69
C LYS A 153 -16.94 5.43 24.65
N TRP A 154 -15.70 4.95 24.66
CA TRP A 154 -14.68 5.35 23.68
C TRP A 154 -13.65 4.25 23.47
N ALA A 155 -13.03 4.29 22.31
CA ALA A 155 -11.91 3.45 21.96
C ALA A 155 -10.88 4.28 21.19
N SER A 156 -9.61 3.92 21.30
CA SER A 156 -8.52 4.58 20.61
C SER A 156 -7.55 3.54 20.04
N LEU A 157 -7.12 3.75 18.83
CA LEU A 157 -6.01 3.03 18.19
C LEU A 157 -4.88 4.01 17.94
N THR A 158 -3.73 3.75 18.53
CA THR A 158 -2.50 4.52 18.31
C THR A 158 -1.47 3.62 17.68
N SER A 159 -0.85 4.07 16.60
CA SER A 159 0.21 3.31 15.95
C SER A 159 1.39 4.20 15.57
N VAL A 160 2.57 3.62 15.65
CA VAL A 160 3.83 4.24 15.20
C VAL A 160 4.56 3.22 14.34
N SER A 161 5.07 3.66 13.21
CA SER A 161 5.88 2.82 12.34
C SER A 161 7.11 3.54 11.86
N HIS A 162 8.17 2.79 11.68
CA HIS A 162 9.41 3.24 11.08
C HIS A 162 9.83 2.25 10.01
N SER A 163 10.07 2.74 8.81
CA SER A 163 10.50 1.94 7.66
C SER A 163 11.79 2.51 7.11
N SER A 164 12.78 1.66 6.93
CA SER A 164 14.05 1.97 6.28
C SER A 164 14.24 1.03 5.11
N PHE A 165 14.60 1.57 3.96
CA PHE A 165 14.82 0.81 2.73
C PHE A 165 16.23 1.06 2.25
N GLY A 166 16.94 -0.01 1.92
CA GLY A 166 18.25 0.06 1.31
C GLY A 166 18.18 -0.02 -0.22
N GLU A 167 19.32 -0.26 -0.82
CA GLU A 167 19.44 -0.40 -2.26
C GLU A 167 18.93 -1.77 -2.74
N ILE A 168 18.23 -1.78 -3.87
CA ILE A 168 17.82 -3.03 -4.52
C ILE A 168 19.07 -3.70 -5.07
N ARG A 169 19.32 -4.93 -4.64
CA ARG A 169 20.43 -5.74 -5.10
C ARG A 169 20.02 -6.58 -6.30
N MET A 170 20.83 -6.54 -7.33
CA MET A 170 20.64 -7.40 -8.49
C MET A 170 21.02 -8.85 -8.16
N GLY A 171 20.24 -9.81 -8.66
CA GLY A 171 20.53 -11.23 -8.51
C GLY A 171 21.87 -11.62 -9.16
N LYS A 172 22.57 -12.57 -8.57
CA LYS A 172 23.87 -13.05 -9.08
C LYS A 172 23.76 -13.87 -10.37
N ASN A 173 22.65 -14.56 -10.56
CA ASN A 173 22.41 -15.40 -11.73
C ASN A 173 21.77 -14.58 -12.84
N ARG A 174 22.50 -14.42 -13.93
CA ARG A 174 22.07 -13.68 -15.10
C ARG A 174 21.77 -14.64 -16.24
N GLN A 175 20.54 -14.67 -16.70
CA GLN A 175 20.10 -15.57 -17.76
C GLN A 175 20.44 -15.05 -19.17
N HIS A 176 20.82 -13.78 -19.31
CA HIS A 176 20.97 -13.11 -20.61
C HIS A 176 22.40 -13.22 -21.22
N GLY A 177 23.33 -13.89 -20.56
CA GLY A 177 24.70 -14.12 -21.11
C GLY A 177 25.64 -12.91 -21.13
N TYR A 178 25.22 -11.75 -20.65
CA TYR A 178 26.04 -10.55 -20.57
C TYR A 178 26.55 -10.38 -19.13
N GLU A 179 27.78 -10.81 -18.85
CA GLU A 179 28.34 -10.83 -17.49
C GLU A 179 28.47 -9.44 -16.87
N GLU A 180 28.81 -8.43 -17.68
CA GLU A 180 29.03 -7.05 -17.24
C GLU A 180 27.75 -6.21 -17.20
N TRP A 181 26.64 -6.69 -17.78
CA TRP A 181 25.42 -5.92 -17.85
C TRP A 181 24.77 -5.74 -16.48
N GLY A 182 24.50 -4.48 -16.12
CA GLY A 182 23.92 -4.12 -14.82
C GLY A 182 24.91 -4.13 -13.66
N LEU A 183 26.19 -4.39 -13.89
CA LEU A 183 27.28 -4.06 -12.97
C LEU A 183 27.63 -2.59 -13.21
N THR A 184 26.85 -1.70 -12.62
CA THR A 184 27.27 -0.30 -12.57
C THR A 184 28.16 -0.11 -11.35
N PRO A 185 29.40 0.39 -11.51
CA PRO A 185 30.24 0.80 -10.39
C PRO A 185 29.65 2.02 -9.66
N PHE A 186 28.60 2.62 -10.20
CA PHE A 186 27.92 3.78 -9.68
C PHE A 186 26.49 3.40 -9.32
N TYR A 187 26.27 3.04 -8.08
CA TYR A 187 24.93 3.05 -7.51
C TYR A 187 24.56 4.53 -7.33
N SER A 188 23.58 5.02 -8.07
CA SER A 188 22.99 6.27 -7.67
C SER A 188 22.25 5.97 -6.37
N ALA A 189 22.82 6.37 -5.26
CA ALA A 189 22.16 6.35 -3.97
C ALA A 189 20.97 7.32 -4.03
N ASN A 190 19.84 6.88 -4.58
CA ASN A 190 18.58 7.62 -4.55
C ASN A 190 17.89 7.54 -3.18
N THR A 191 18.65 7.23 -2.16
CA THR A 191 18.19 7.06 -0.80
C THR A 191 18.71 8.16 0.11
N ARG A 192 18.49 9.41 -0.28
CA ARG A 192 18.60 10.54 0.63
C ARG A 192 17.38 11.42 0.55
#